data_42ce629d15787d3bc313f2ca91d7d92c
#
_entry.id   42ce629d15787d3bc313f2ca91d7d92c
#
_cell.length_a   1.000
_cell.length_b   1.000
_cell.length_c   1.000
_cell.angle_alpha   90.00
_cell.angle_beta   90.00
_cell.angle_gamma   90.00
#
_symmetry.space_group_name_H-M   'P 1'
#
loop_
_entity.id
_entity.type
_entity.pdbx_description
1 polymer ?
#
loop_
_entity_poly.entity_id
_entity_poly.type
_entity_poly.pdbx_seq_one_letter_code
_entity_poly.pdbx_strand_id
1 'polypeptide(L)'
;MTDDELKNLRLIEIEKILNRNARSLRDYQSMPYPEMFDVRLFQNKLIEEELAYDTNELTHTNLYTEQKMTHEKRLVFNEILNAVIIDSGGFYFLYGYGRCGKTFIWNGLSSAIRSRGKIVLNVAFSRIASLLLPGGRTAHSRFSIPITITNVSTCNIKHGSLNDELLIQSSLIIWDEAPMLNKMCFKALDRTLRDLMSVTDEHKTHQPFGGKVVVLGGLCNGTRLIVNELGSNVIGVTVTGKNIGDKVYIPRMNLIPSNSGLPFKLQRR
;
A
#
# COMPACT_ATOMS: atom_id res chain seq x y z
N MET A 1 -28.15 -26.92 0.22
CA MET A 1 -26.78 -27.44 0.37
C MET A 1 -26.88 -28.91 0.69
N THR A 2 -26.42 -29.77 -0.18
CA THR A 2 -26.49 -31.22 0.00
C THR A 2 -25.38 -31.69 0.92
N ASP A 3 -25.49 -32.91 1.49
CA ASP A 3 -24.44 -33.49 2.34
C ASP A 3 -23.12 -33.66 1.60
N ASP A 4 -23.16 -33.87 0.29
CA ASP A 4 -21.95 -33.99 -0.54
C ASP A 4 -21.29 -32.64 -0.80
N GLU A 5 -22.06 -31.58 -0.96
CA GLU A 5 -21.52 -30.19 -1.00
C GLU A 5 -20.82 -29.82 0.31
N LEU A 6 -21.41 -30.20 1.45
CA LEU A 6 -20.83 -29.99 2.76
C LEU A 6 -19.52 -30.77 2.97
N LYS A 7 -19.46 -32.01 2.53
CA LYS A 7 -18.25 -32.83 2.56
C LYS A 7 -17.16 -32.23 1.69
N ASN A 8 -17.50 -31.80 0.48
CA ASN A 8 -16.56 -31.20 -0.46
C ASN A 8 -15.97 -29.88 0.11
N LEU A 9 -16.81 -29.03 0.70
CA LEU A 9 -16.35 -27.81 1.40
C LEU A 9 -15.36 -28.10 2.54
N ARG A 10 -15.63 -29.14 3.34
CA ARG A 10 -14.72 -29.54 4.42
C ARG A 10 -13.38 -30.05 3.87
N LEU A 11 -13.40 -30.83 2.79
CA LEU A 11 -12.19 -31.31 2.14
C LEU A 11 -11.35 -30.14 1.58
N ILE A 12 -12.01 -29.14 1.00
CA ILE A 12 -11.35 -27.91 0.52
C ILE A 12 -10.66 -27.15 1.67
N GLU A 13 -11.34 -27.01 2.82
CA GLU A 13 -10.72 -26.36 3.98
C GLU A 13 -9.53 -27.15 4.55
N ILE A 14 -9.63 -28.50 4.57
CA ILE A 14 -8.51 -29.36 4.96
C ILE A 14 -7.35 -29.22 3.98
N GLU A 15 -7.60 -29.22 2.67
CA GLU A 15 -6.58 -29.03 1.64
C GLU A 15 -5.86 -27.66 1.81
N LYS A 16 -6.60 -26.59 2.09
CA LYS A 16 -6.03 -25.28 2.39
C LYS A 16 -5.10 -25.32 3.62
N ILE A 17 -5.49 -26.03 4.67
CA ILE A 17 -4.67 -26.18 5.88
C ILE A 17 -3.41 -27.00 5.58
N LEU A 18 -3.53 -28.06 4.82
CA LEU A 18 -2.41 -28.92 4.42
C LEU A 18 -1.42 -28.17 3.53
N ASN A 19 -1.92 -27.42 2.54
CA ASN A 19 -1.09 -26.61 1.66
C ASN A 19 -0.28 -25.53 2.40
N ARG A 20 -0.82 -24.98 3.50
CA ARG A 20 -0.07 -24.07 4.39
C ARG A 20 1.15 -24.74 5.03
N ASN A 21 1.15 -26.07 5.10
CA ASN A 21 2.22 -26.90 5.68
C ASN A 21 3.00 -27.65 4.61
N ALA A 22 2.92 -27.25 3.32
CA ALA A 22 3.55 -27.89 2.19
C ALA A 22 3.16 -29.37 2.03
N ARG A 23 1.90 -29.72 2.38
CA ARG A 23 1.27 -31.04 2.19
C ARG A 23 -0.03 -30.91 1.42
N SER A 24 -0.52 -32.01 0.86
CA SER A 24 -1.80 -32.06 0.15
C SER A 24 -2.60 -33.28 0.58
N LEU A 25 -3.92 -33.25 0.41
CA LEU A 25 -4.76 -34.45 0.57
C LEU A 25 -4.33 -35.56 -0.35
N ARG A 26 -3.67 -35.27 -1.47
CA ARG A 26 -3.07 -36.27 -2.38
C ARG A 26 -1.98 -37.09 -1.75
N ASP A 27 -1.34 -36.60 -0.69
CA ASP A 27 -0.32 -37.34 0.05
C ASP A 27 -0.95 -38.46 0.92
N TYR A 28 -2.26 -38.47 1.03
CA TYR A 28 -3.02 -39.40 1.87
C TYR A 28 -3.95 -40.26 1.01
N GLN A 29 -3.51 -41.44 0.60
CA GLN A 29 -4.23 -42.34 -0.34
C GLN A 29 -5.65 -42.73 0.09
N SER A 30 -6.00 -42.64 1.38
CA SER A 30 -7.33 -42.97 1.91
C SER A 30 -8.30 -41.80 1.97
N MET A 31 -7.83 -40.59 1.70
CA MET A 31 -8.66 -39.38 1.75
C MET A 31 -9.18 -39.02 0.35
N PRO A 32 -10.49 -38.75 0.23
CA PRO A 32 -11.00 -38.24 -1.04
C PRO A 32 -10.43 -36.86 -1.32
N TYR A 33 -10.17 -36.60 -2.60
CA TYR A 33 -9.76 -35.29 -3.06
C TYR A 33 -11.00 -34.45 -3.39
N PRO A 34 -11.08 -33.18 -3.02
CA PRO A 34 -12.23 -32.33 -3.31
C PRO A 34 -12.45 -32.21 -4.81
N GLU A 35 -13.69 -32.40 -5.26
CA GLU A 35 -14.10 -32.12 -6.62
C GLU A 35 -14.12 -30.62 -6.84
N MET A 36 -13.41 -30.14 -7.86
CA MET A 36 -13.29 -28.72 -8.18
C MET A 36 -14.56 -28.21 -8.91
N PHE A 37 -15.72 -28.27 -8.26
CA PHE A 37 -16.97 -27.75 -8.82
C PHE A 37 -17.13 -26.24 -8.70
N ASP A 38 -16.35 -25.57 -7.85
CA ASP A 38 -16.47 -24.12 -7.69
C ASP A 38 -15.08 -23.47 -7.60
N VAL A 39 -14.60 -22.97 -8.74
CA VAL A 39 -13.37 -22.16 -8.83
C VAL A 39 -13.43 -20.95 -7.86
N ARG A 40 -14.62 -20.48 -7.50
CA ARG A 40 -14.84 -19.37 -6.57
C ARG A 40 -14.42 -19.69 -5.13
N LEU A 41 -14.39 -20.95 -4.71
CA LEU A 41 -13.93 -21.35 -3.37
C LEU A 41 -12.41 -21.26 -3.20
N PHE A 42 -11.67 -21.18 -4.32
CA PHE A 42 -10.22 -20.96 -4.35
C PHE A 42 -9.86 -19.50 -4.60
N GLN A 43 -10.84 -18.64 -4.85
CA GLN A 43 -10.58 -17.22 -5.03
C GLN A 43 -10.10 -16.61 -3.71
N ASN A 44 -9.07 -15.78 -3.80
CA ASN A 44 -8.55 -15.08 -2.64
C ASN A 44 -9.54 -14.01 -2.19
N LYS A 45 -10.27 -14.29 -1.09
CA LYS A 45 -11.28 -13.39 -0.55
C LYS A 45 -10.74 -11.98 -0.30
N LEU A 46 -9.46 -11.82 0.05
CA LEU A 46 -8.86 -10.50 0.26
C LEU A 46 -8.73 -9.73 -1.05
N ILE A 47 -8.46 -10.44 -2.15
CA ILE A 47 -8.41 -9.85 -3.49
C ILE A 47 -9.81 -9.50 -3.97
N GLU A 48 -10.79 -10.38 -3.76
CA GLU A 48 -12.18 -10.10 -4.09
C GLU A 48 -12.71 -8.86 -3.35
N GLU A 49 -12.43 -8.74 -2.05
CA GLU A 49 -12.80 -7.57 -1.26
C GLU A 49 -12.18 -6.28 -1.80
N GLU A 50 -10.93 -6.33 -2.29
CA GLU A 50 -10.25 -5.17 -2.88
C GLU A 50 -10.70 -4.86 -4.32
N LEU A 51 -11.33 -5.80 -5.01
CA LEU A 51 -11.89 -5.62 -6.36
C LEU A 51 -13.41 -5.39 -6.37
N ALA A 52 -14.10 -5.56 -5.25
CA ALA A 52 -15.56 -5.46 -5.13
C ALA A 52 -16.09 -4.01 -5.14
N TYR A 53 -15.25 -3.01 -5.39
CA TYR A 53 -15.68 -1.61 -5.47
C TYR A 53 -16.47 -1.34 -6.76
N ASP A 54 -17.49 -0.48 -6.67
CA ASP A 54 -18.22 0.00 -7.85
C ASP A 54 -17.32 0.90 -8.70
N THR A 55 -16.93 0.40 -9.87
CA THR A 55 -16.04 1.09 -10.81
C THR A 55 -16.66 2.37 -11.37
N ASN A 56 -17.98 2.44 -11.50
CA ASN A 56 -18.68 3.63 -12.00
C ASN A 56 -18.64 4.74 -10.94
N GLU A 57 -18.95 4.42 -9.69
CA GLU A 57 -18.87 5.37 -8.57
C GLU A 57 -17.44 5.88 -8.41
N LEU A 58 -16.45 4.98 -8.48
CA LEU A 58 -15.03 5.35 -8.41
C LEU A 58 -14.60 6.25 -9.57
N THR A 59 -15.10 6.02 -10.78
CA THR A 59 -14.80 6.87 -11.95
C THR A 59 -15.37 8.27 -11.76
N HIS A 60 -16.60 8.39 -11.28
CA HIS A 60 -17.19 9.69 -10.93
C HIS A 60 -16.40 10.41 -9.84
N THR A 61 -16.03 9.70 -8.79
CA THR A 61 -15.23 10.24 -7.69
C THR A 61 -13.86 10.71 -8.17
N ASN A 62 -13.22 9.95 -9.07
CA ASN A 62 -11.95 10.34 -9.66
C ASN A 62 -12.06 11.62 -10.46
N LEU A 63 -13.02 11.72 -11.39
CA LEU A 63 -13.25 12.91 -12.21
C LEU A 63 -13.50 14.15 -11.35
N TYR A 64 -14.35 14.02 -10.33
CA TYR A 64 -14.63 15.10 -9.39
C TYR A 64 -13.37 15.54 -8.65
N THR A 65 -12.56 14.58 -8.19
CA THR A 65 -11.33 14.84 -7.47
C THR A 65 -10.30 15.54 -8.34
N GLU A 66 -10.11 15.06 -9.58
CA GLU A 66 -9.19 15.68 -10.54
C GLU A 66 -9.57 17.12 -10.88
N GLN A 67 -10.85 17.42 -11.04
CA GLN A 67 -11.33 18.79 -11.31
C GLN A 67 -11.01 19.76 -10.15
N LYS A 68 -11.02 19.27 -8.91
CA LYS A 68 -10.76 20.08 -7.71
C LYS A 68 -9.29 20.12 -7.30
N MET A 69 -8.42 19.39 -7.98
CA MET A 69 -6.99 19.42 -7.69
C MET A 69 -6.36 20.74 -8.10
N THR A 70 -5.56 21.33 -7.22
CA THR A 70 -4.63 22.40 -7.58
C THR A 70 -3.58 21.88 -8.54
N HIS A 71 -2.92 22.78 -9.26
CA HIS A 71 -1.89 22.40 -10.23
C HIS A 71 -0.78 21.52 -9.59
N GLU A 72 -0.29 21.90 -8.43
CA GLU A 72 0.77 21.18 -7.72
C GLU A 72 0.34 19.76 -7.31
N LYS A 73 -0.89 19.64 -6.79
CA LYS A 73 -1.44 18.32 -6.41
C LYS A 73 -1.61 17.42 -7.62
N ARG A 74 -2.03 18.00 -8.75
CA ARG A 74 -2.20 17.28 -10.00
C ARG A 74 -0.88 16.75 -10.56
N LEU A 75 0.21 17.52 -10.44
CA LEU A 75 1.54 17.04 -10.85
C LEU A 75 1.94 15.78 -10.08
N VAL A 76 1.84 15.81 -8.75
CA VAL A 76 2.16 14.65 -7.90
C VAL A 76 1.22 13.47 -8.18
N PHE A 77 -0.07 13.74 -8.30
CA PHE A 77 -1.08 12.73 -8.63
C PHE A 77 -0.74 12.04 -9.95
N ASN A 78 -0.47 12.80 -11.01
CA ASN A 78 -0.15 12.25 -12.34
C ASN A 78 1.16 11.46 -12.34
N GLU A 79 2.18 11.92 -11.62
CA GLU A 79 3.46 11.23 -11.52
C GLU A 79 3.29 9.84 -10.90
N ILE A 80 2.58 9.76 -9.74
CA ILE A 80 2.33 8.48 -9.07
C ILE A 80 1.41 7.59 -9.92
N LEU A 81 0.35 8.17 -10.48
CA LEU A 81 -0.58 7.43 -11.34
C LEU A 81 0.13 6.82 -12.54
N ASN A 82 0.98 7.60 -13.22
CA ASN A 82 1.77 7.11 -14.35
C ASN A 82 2.71 5.97 -13.94
N ALA A 83 3.41 6.11 -12.80
CA ALA A 83 4.28 5.03 -12.31
C ALA A 83 3.51 3.72 -12.09
N VAL A 84 2.26 3.79 -11.59
CA VAL A 84 1.38 2.62 -11.40
C VAL A 84 0.90 2.06 -12.74
N ILE A 85 0.59 2.92 -13.72
CA ILE A 85 0.07 2.48 -15.03
C ILE A 85 1.14 1.74 -15.82
N ILE A 86 2.38 2.28 -15.87
CA ILE A 86 3.49 1.69 -16.62
C ILE A 86 4.28 0.63 -15.83
N ASP A 87 3.86 0.33 -14.60
CA ASP A 87 4.52 -0.63 -13.68
C ASP A 87 6.03 -0.38 -13.51
N SER A 88 6.43 0.90 -13.48
CA SER A 88 7.84 1.27 -13.35
C SER A 88 8.42 1.06 -11.96
N GLY A 89 7.56 0.74 -10.99
CA GLY A 89 7.91 0.84 -9.59
C GLY A 89 8.12 2.28 -9.14
N GLY A 90 8.42 2.49 -7.87
CA GLY A 90 8.75 3.81 -7.37
C GLY A 90 8.52 3.96 -5.87
N PHE A 91 9.35 4.77 -5.26
CA PHE A 91 9.25 5.11 -3.86
C PHE A 91 9.11 6.62 -3.70
N TYR A 92 7.93 7.05 -3.26
CA TYR A 92 7.55 8.45 -3.17
C TYR A 92 7.31 8.84 -1.72
N PHE A 93 7.68 10.06 -1.38
CA PHE A 93 7.37 10.64 -0.08
C PHE A 93 6.57 11.93 -0.27
N LEU A 94 5.30 11.93 0.13
CA LEU A 94 4.45 13.10 0.08
C LEU A 94 4.53 13.87 1.40
N TYR A 95 5.33 14.91 1.39
CA TYR A 95 5.44 15.84 2.51
C TYR A 95 4.25 16.79 2.57
N GLY A 96 3.74 17.04 3.76
CA GLY A 96 2.73 18.07 3.97
C GLY A 96 2.26 18.12 5.42
N TYR A 97 2.01 19.33 5.90
CA TYR A 97 1.43 19.54 7.23
C TYR A 97 0.04 18.94 7.34
N GLY A 98 -0.49 18.87 8.58
CA GLY A 98 -1.91 18.57 8.80
C GLY A 98 -2.79 19.51 7.96
N ARG A 99 -3.90 18.99 7.41
CA ARG A 99 -4.86 19.75 6.58
C ARG A 99 -4.35 20.27 5.22
N CYS A 100 -3.16 19.89 4.74
CA CYS A 100 -2.68 20.27 3.40
C CYS A 100 -3.38 19.51 2.26
N GLY A 101 -4.28 18.59 2.59
CA GLY A 101 -5.05 17.81 1.60
C GLY A 101 -4.36 16.54 1.11
N LYS A 102 -3.46 15.93 1.89
CA LYS A 102 -2.90 14.60 1.57
C LYS A 102 -3.99 13.55 1.39
N THR A 103 -4.93 13.47 2.33
CA THR A 103 -6.06 12.53 2.25
C THR A 103 -6.88 12.70 0.97
N PHE A 104 -6.99 13.92 0.47
CA PHE A 104 -7.65 14.19 -0.82
C PHE A 104 -6.88 13.57 -1.99
N ILE A 105 -5.54 13.63 -1.98
CA ILE A 105 -4.69 12.96 -3.00
C ILE A 105 -4.80 11.44 -2.84
N TRP A 106 -4.80 10.91 -1.62
CA TRP A 106 -4.96 9.48 -1.36
C TRP A 106 -6.29 8.94 -1.88
N ASN A 107 -7.38 9.65 -1.65
CA ASN A 107 -8.69 9.28 -2.16
C ASN A 107 -8.73 9.34 -3.69
N GLY A 108 -8.13 10.36 -4.29
CA GLY A 108 -8.02 10.48 -5.75
C GLY A 108 -7.24 9.33 -6.37
N LEU A 109 -6.04 9.03 -5.87
CA LEU A 109 -5.21 7.91 -6.35
C LEU A 109 -5.92 6.57 -6.17
N SER A 110 -6.53 6.34 -5.00
CA SER A 110 -7.28 5.12 -4.74
C SER A 110 -8.43 4.94 -5.73
N SER A 111 -9.23 5.99 -5.97
CA SER A 111 -10.35 5.94 -6.91
C SER A 111 -9.87 5.75 -8.35
N ALA A 112 -8.83 6.48 -8.78
CA ALA A 112 -8.29 6.40 -10.13
C ALA A 112 -7.72 5.02 -10.47
N ILE A 113 -7.08 4.36 -9.51
CA ILE A 113 -6.43 3.08 -9.74
C ILE A 113 -7.43 1.93 -9.59
N ARG A 114 -8.33 1.98 -8.59
CA ARG A 114 -9.39 0.99 -8.40
C ARG A 114 -10.42 1.00 -9.53
N SER A 115 -10.75 2.17 -10.09
CA SER A 115 -11.64 2.25 -11.27
C SER A 115 -11.07 1.53 -12.50
N ARG A 116 -9.76 1.26 -12.52
CA ARG A 116 -9.07 0.48 -13.56
C ARG A 116 -8.93 -1.01 -13.20
N GLY A 117 -9.63 -1.48 -12.16
CA GLY A 117 -9.55 -2.86 -11.70
C GLY A 117 -8.22 -3.24 -11.03
N LYS A 118 -7.44 -2.26 -10.59
CA LYS A 118 -6.16 -2.49 -9.92
C LYS A 118 -6.30 -2.35 -8.40
N ILE A 119 -5.48 -3.07 -7.65
CA ILE A 119 -5.52 -3.11 -6.19
C ILE A 119 -4.67 -2.01 -5.56
N VAL A 120 -5.26 -1.26 -4.64
CA VAL A 120 -4.59 -0.23 -3.83
C VAL A 120 -4.67 -0.59 -2.36
N LEU A 121 -3.53 -0.76 -1.72
CA LEU A 121 -3.44 -1.03 -0.29
C LEU A 121 -3.23 0.28 0.46
N ASN A 122 -4.29 0.76 1.11
CA ASN A 122 -4.23 1.94 1.95
C ASN A 122 -3.92 1.53 3.40
N VAL A 123 -2.81 2.04 3.93
CA VAL A 123 -2.42 1.78 5.32
C VAL A 123 -2.03 3.06 6.06
N ALA A 124 -2.18 3.03 7.37
CA ALA A 124 -1.72 4.09 8.25
C ALA A 124 -1.06 3.52 9.51
N PHE A 125 -0.33 4.36 10.24
CA PHE A 125 0.21 3.98 11.55
C PHE A 125 -0.90 3.74 12.56
N SER A 126 -1.79 4.71 12.73
CA SER A 126 -2.88 4.64 13.69
C SER A 126 -4.16 4.06 13.07
N ARG A 127 -4.97 3.41 13.92
CA ARG A 127 -6.29 2.93 13.50
C ARG A 127 -7.19 4.09 13.08
N ILE A 128 -7.11 5.23 13.78
CA ILE A 128 -7.94 6.41 13.47
C ILE A 128 -7.60 6.94 12.07
N ALA A 129 -6.33 7.11 11.76
CA ALA A 129 -5.92 7.56 10.43
C ALA A 129 -6.30 6.56 9.33
N SER A 130 -6.21 5.25 9.61
CA SER A 130 -6.59 4.25 8.62
C SER A 130 -8.08 4.30 8.25
N LEU A 131 -8.97 4.70 9.15
CA LEU A 131 -10.39 4.87 8.88
C LEU A 131 -10.71 6.05 7.94
N LEU A 132 -9.78 6.99 7.77
CA LEU A 132 -9.92 8.11 6.84
C LEU A 132 -9.56 7.72 5.40
N LEU A 133 -8.99 6.55 5.20
CA LEU A 133 -8.56 6.03 3.91
C LEU A 133 -9.55 4.98 3.40
N PRO A 134 -9.93 4.99 2.12
CA PRO A 134 -10.84 3.99 1.54
C PRO A 134 -10.27 2.56 1.67
N GLY A 135 -10.97 1.68 2.40
CA GLY A 135 -10.48 0.32 2.68
C GLY A 135 -9.20 0.29 3.52
N GLY A 136 -8.93 1.36 4.29
CA GLY A 136 -7.70 1.52 5.05
C GLY A 136 -7.59 0.56 6.23
N ARG A 137 -6.38 0.06 6.47
CA ARG A 137 -6.02 -0.78 7.62
C ARG A 137 -4.76 -0.24 8.28
N THR A 138 -4.47 -0.67 9.52
CA THR A 138 -3.16 -0.37 10.10
C THR A 138 -2.07 -1.16 9.39
N ALA A 139 -0.89 -0.56 9.22
CA ALA A 139 0.24 -1.20 8.55
C ALA A 139 0.63 -2.52 9.21
N HIS A 140 0.65 -2.58 10.55
CA HIS A 140 0.94 -3.81 11.29
C HIS A 140 -0.04 -4.94 10.96
N SER A 141 -1.33 -4.63 10.87
CA SER A 141 -2.36 -5.62 10.53
C SER A 141 -2.30 -6.04 9.06
N ARG A 142 -2.13 -5.09 8.14
CA ARG A 142 -2.14 -5.38 6.70
C ARG A 142 -0.91 -6.19 6.28
N PHE A 143 0.26 -5.84 6.79
CA PHE A 143 1.53 -6.46 6.40
C PHE A 143 2.05 -7.49 7.41
N SER A 144 1.28 -7.79 8.45
CA SER A 144 1.71 -8.72 9.51
C SER A 144 3.10 -8.39 10.07
N ILE A 145 3.37 -7.09 10.27
CA ILE A 145 4.65 -6.61 10.80
C ILE A 145 4.78 -7.09 12.25
N PRO A 146 5.89 -7.76 12.63
CA PRO A 146 6.08 -8.22 14.01
C PRO A 146 6.14 -7.04 14.99
N ILE A 147 5.55 -7.22 16.18
CA ILE A 147 5.56 -6.20 17.25
C ILE A 147 6.99 -5.97 17.74
N THR A 148 7.71 -7.05 17.96
CA THR A 148 9.16 -7.00 18.28
C THR A 148 9.92 -7.03 16.96
N ILE A 149 10.42 -5.87 16.54
CA ILE A 149 11.08 -5.71 15.25
C ILE A 149 12.58 -5.45 15.43
N THR A 150 13.39 -6.16 14.65
CA THR A 150 14.84 -6.05 14.60
C THR A 150 15.32 -5.63 13.22
N ASN A 151 16.61 -5.39 13.07
CA ASN A 151 17.18 -4.98 11.78
C ASN A 151 17.13 -6.08 10.69
N VAL A 152 16.92 -7.34 11.07
CA VAL A 152 16.82 -8.50 10.15
C VAL A 152 15.39 -9.04 10.02
N SER A 153 14.42 -8.48 10.74
CA SER A 153 13.02 -8.95 10.69
C SER A 153 12.43 -8.81 9.28
N THR A 154 11.55 -9.74 8.95
CA THR A 154 10.63 -9.72 7.81
C THR A 154 9.19 -9.66 8.32
N CYS A 155 8.23 -9.40 7.46
CA CYS A 155 6.81 -9.52 7.80
C CYS A 155 6.42 -11.00 7.94
N ASN A 156 5.48 -11.30 8.86
CA ASN A 156 5.02 -12.66 9.09
C ASN A 156 4.01 -13.11 8.00
N ILE A 157 4.45 -13.09 6.75
CA ILE A 157 3.67 -13.49 5.58
C ILE A 157 4.30 -14.74 5.00
N LYS A 158 3.51 -15.81 4.92
CA LYS A 158 3.96 -17.08 4.35
C LYS A 158 3.71 -17.09 2.85
N HIS A 159 4.65 -17.66 2.09
CA HIS A 159 4.46 -17.93 0.66
C HIS A 159 3.20 -18.79 0.43
N GLY A 160 2.43 -18.44 -0.61
CA GLY A 160 1.16 -19.09 -0.94
C GLY A 160 0.01 -18.77 0.02
N SER A 161 0.17 -17.79 0.92
CA SER A 161 -0.92 -17.31 1.76
C SER A 161 -1.77 -16.27 1.02
N LEU A 162 -3.02 -16.07 1.47
CA LEU A 162 -3.91 -15.04 0.90
C LEU A 162 -3.30 -13.64 0.94
N ASN A 163 -2.51 -13.33 1.98
CA ASN A 163 -1.80 -12.05 2.07
C ASN A 163 -0.63 -11.94 1.08
N ASP A 164 0.06 -13.03 0.82
CA ASP A 164 1.11 -13.10 -0.19
C ASP A 164 0.56 -12.75 -1.58
N GLU A 165 -0.47 -13.46 -2.02
CA GLU A 165 -1.13 -13.21 -3.29
C GLU A 165 -1.67 -11.78 -3.41
N LEU A 166 -2.29 -11.26 -2.33
CA LEU A 166 -2.75 -9.88 -2.30
C LEU A 166 -1.62 -8.88 -2.50
N LEU A 167 -0.47 -9.08 -1.84
CA LEU A 167 0.70 -8.22 -2.00
C LEU A 167 1.30 -8.31 -3.41
N ILE A 168 1.37 -9.51 -3.97
CA ILE A 168 1.86 -9.72 -5.35
C ILE A 168 0.96 -9.00 -6.35
N GLN A 169 -0.37 -9.03 -6.17
CA GLN A 169 -1.32 -8.39 -7.09
C GLN A 169 -1.52 -6.89 -6.83
N SER A 170 -1.09 -6.38 -5.67
CA SER A 170 -1.23 -4.95 -5.37
C SER A 170 -0.40 -4.09 -6.34
N SER A 171 -0.97 -2.98 -6.80
CA SER A 171 -0.32 -2.06 -7.74
C SER A 171 0.22 -0.80 -7.05
N LEU A 172 -0.41 -0.38 -5.94
CA LEU A 172 -0.02 0.78 -5.17
C LEU A 172 -0.16 0.52 -3.68
N ILE A 173 0.83 0.95 -2.91
CA ILE A 173 0.76 0.99 -1.45
C ILE A 173 0.81 2.46 -1.02
N ILE A 174 -0.26 2.95 -0.39
CA ILE A 174 -0.33 4.26 0.23
C ILE A 174 -0.17 4.09 1.73
N TRP A 175 0.84 4.70 2.31
CA TRP A 175 1.14 4.59 3.73
C TRP A 175 1.12 5.96 4.39
N ASP A 176 0.02 6.29 5.04
CA ASP A 176 -0.12 7.56 5.76
C ASP A 176 0.47 7.48 7.18
N GLU A 177 0.82 8.62 7.76
CA GLU A 177 1.50 8.75 9.05
C GLU A 177 2.81 7.93 9.13
N ALA A 178 3.48 7.71 8.01
CA ALA A 178 4.68 6.88 7.90
C ALA A 178 5.80 7.25 8.92
N PRO A 179 6.12 8.53 9.19
CA PRO A 179 7.19 8.90 10.12
C PRO A 179 6.95 8.52 11.59
N MET A 180 5.72 8.10 11.94
CA MET A 180 5.41 7.64 13.30
C MET A 180 5.89 6.20 13.57
N LEU A 181 6.23 5.47 12.52
CA LEU A 181 6.71 4.09 12.59
C LEU A 181 8.23 4.01 12.73
N ASN A 182 8.66 2.90 13.32
CA ASN A 182 10.08 2.57 13.34
C ASN A 182 10.53 2.25 11.90
N LYS A 183 11.70 2.77 11.50
CA LYS A 183 12.31 2.50 10.19
C LYS A 183 12.46 1.00 9.89
N MET A 184 12.57 0.16 10.92
CA MET A 184 12.68 -1.29 10.76
C MET A 184 11.40 -1.90 10.17
N CYS A 185 10.23 -1.26 10.37
CA CYS A 185 8.97 -1.71 9.76
C CYS A 185 9.01 -1.60 8.24
N PHE A 186 9.56 -0.49 7.71
CA PHE A 186 9.74 -0.30 6.27
C PHE A 186 10.75 -1.28 5.69
N LYS A 187 11.87 -1.50 6.41
CA LYS A 187 12.88 -2.49 6.00
C LYS A 187 12.33 -3.91 6.00
N ALA A 188 11.47 -4.26 6.97
CA ALA A 188 10.84 -5.57 7.01
C ALA A 188 9.90 -5.77 5.81
N LEU A 189 9.08 -4.75 5.49
CA LEU A 189 8.21 -4.80 4.32
C LEU A 189 9.02 -4.84 3.01
N ASP A 190 10.07 -4.01 2.88
CA ASP A 190 10.94 -4.00 1.69
C ASP A 190 11.54 -5.38 1.42
N ARG A 191 12.10 -6.03 2.47
CA ARG A 191 12.63 -7.40 2.32
C ARG A 191 11.57 -8.38 1.89
N THR A 192 10.43 -8.36 2.59
CA THR A 192 9.32 -9.27 2.27
C THR A 192 8.85 -9.11 0.84
N LEU A 193 8.65 -7.86 0.37
CA LEU A 193 8.22 -7.62 -1.00
C LEU A 193 9.28 -8.02 -2.04
N ARG A 194 10.56 -7.83 -1.75
CA ARG A 194 11.65 -8.32 -2.64
C ARG A 194 11.62 -9.84 -2.73
N ASP A 195 11.46 -10.54 -1.60
CA ASP A 195 11.38 -12.01 -1.58
C ASP A 195 10.16 -12.49 -2.36
N LEU A 196 8.97 -11.90 -2.15
CA LEU A 196 7.75 -12.28 -2.83
C LEU A 196 7.81 -12.02 -4.34
N MET A 197 8.33 -10.87 -4.74
CA MET A 197 8.40 -10.47 -6.14
C MET A 197 9.53 -11.19 -6.89
N SER A 198 10.55 -11.69 -6.22
CA SER A 198 11.64 -12.47 -6.83
C SER A 198 11.16 -13.76 -7.49
N VAL A 199 10.06 -14.33 -6.99
CA VAL A 199 9.45 -15.55 -7.57
C VAL A 199 8.86 -15.28 -8.95
N THR A 200 8.39 -14.05 -9.19
CA THR A 200 7.79 -13.65 -10.48
C THR A 200 8.80 -13.05 -11.45
N ASP A 201 9.79 -12.33 -10.93
CA ASP A 201 10.83 -11.66 -11.73
C ASP A 201 12.08 -11.45 -10.86
N GLU A 202 13.18 -12.11 -11.21
CA GLU A 202 14.45 -12.03 -10.48
C GLU A 202 15.00 -10.59 -10.41
N HIS A 203 14.78 -9.76 -11.43
CA HIS A 203 15.21 -8.37 -11.45
C HIS A 203 14.54 -7.52 -10.36
N LYS A 204 13.34 -7.88 -9.94
CA LYS A 204 12.60 -7.16 -8.89
C LYS A 204 13.22 -7.32 -7.50
N THR A 205 14.07 -8.32 -7.28
CA THR A 205 14.82 -8.53 -6.03
C THR A 205 15.71 -7.32 -5.69
N HIS A 206 16.25 -6.66 -6.71
CA HIS A 206 17.16 -5.52 -6.53
C HIS A 206 16.43 -4.17 -6.47
N GLN A 207 15.15 -4.15 -6.80
CA GLN A 207 14.35 -2.91 -6.77
C GLN A 207 13.78 -2.65 -5.37
N PRO A 208 13.71 -1.39 -4.93
CA PRO A 208 13.03 -1.04 -3.68
C PRO A 208 11.60 -1.59 -3.66
N PHE A 209 11.21 -2.19 -2.54
CA PHE A 209 9.89 -2.81 -2.36
C PHE A 209 9.50 -3.82 -3.46
N GLY A 210 10.49 -4.52 -4.04
CA GLY A 210 10.24 -5.49 -5.11
C GLY A 210 9.64 -4.86 -6.37
N GLY A 211 9.95 -3.61 -6.67
CA GLY A 211 9.43 -2.87 -7.82
C GLY A 211 7.98 -2.41 -7.67
N LYS A 212 7.39 -2.45 -6.49
CA LYS A 212 6.05 -1.88 -6.22
C LYS A 212 6.11 -0.36 -6.13
N VAL A 213 5.01 0.30 -6.48
CA VAL A 213 4.85 1.73 -6.23
C VAL A 213 4.41 1.92 -4.78
N VAL A 214 5.25 2.58 -3.98
CA VAL A 214 5.00 2.86 -2.56
C VAL A 214 5.03 4.35 -2.33
N VAL A 215 3.97 4.88 -1.74
CA VAL A 215 3.85 6.31 -1.41
C VAL A 215 3.71 6.47 0.09
N LEU A 216 4.67 7.13 0.69
CA LEU A 216 4.63 7.47 2.11
C LEU A 216 4.07 8.88 2.30
N GLY A 217 3.20 9.06 3.28
CA GLY A 217 2.65 10.35 3.63
C GLY A 217 2.92 10.75 5.06
N GLY A 218 3.05 12.05 5.27
CA GLY A 218 3.08 12.67 6.58
C GLY A 218 4.47 12.93 7.14
N LEU A 219 4.69 14.18 7.56
CA LEU A 219 5.65 14.52 8.58
C LEU A 219 4.84 14.99 9.81
N CYS A 220 5.25 14.54 10.99
CA CYS A 220 4.70 15.09 12.22
C CYS A 220 5.13 16.56 12.37
N ASN A 221 4.26 17.40 12.88
CA ASN A 221 4.64 18.75 13.30
C ASN A 221 5.86 18.66 14.22
N GLY A 222 6.91 19.44 13.92
CA GLY A 222 8.14 19.46 14.70
C GLY A 222 9.25 18.49 14.25
N THR A 223 9.08 17.70 13.17
CA THR A 223 10.19 16.92 12.61
C THR A 223 11.28 17.86 12.14
N ARG A 224 12.51 17.70 12.68
CA ARG A 224 13.68 18.47 12.30
C ARG A 224 14.38 17.77 11.13
N LEU A 225 14.75 18.54 10.11
CA LEU A 225 15.37 18.07 8.90
C LEU A 225 16.65 18.87 8.63
N ILE A 226 17.68 18.20 8.17
CA ILE A 226 18.87 18.87 7.62
C ILE A 226 18.74 18.82 6.10
N VAL A 227 18.77 19.99 5.46
CA VAL A 227 18.76 20.09 4.00
C VAL A 227 20.16 19.75 3.48
N ASN A 228 20.25 18.71 2.66
CA ASN A 228 21.50 18.26 2.05
C ASN A 228 21.62 18.69 0.60
N GLU A 229 20.49 18.75 -0.12
CA GLU A 229 20.44 19.09 -1.52
C GLU A 229 19.27 20.01 -1.82
N LEU A 230 19.49 21.04 -2.62
CA LEU A 230 18.48 21.94 -3.13
C LEU A 230 18.38 21.75 -4.64
N GLY A 231 17.46 20.91 -5.09
CA GLY A 231 17.12 20.85 -6.51
C GLY A 231 16.07 21.89 -6.90
N SER A 232 15.80 22.06 -8.18
CA SER A 232 14.81 23.02 -8.69
C SER A 232 13.39 22.71 -8.19
N ASN A 233 13.05 21.44 -8.06
CA ASN A 233 11.71 20.97 -7.65
C ASN A 233 11.73 19.97 -6.48
N VAL A 234 12.90 19.68 -5.92
CA VAL A 234 13.09 18.68 -4.88
C VAL A 234 14.10 19.18 -3.85
N ILE A 235 13.79 18.98 -2.59
CA ILE A 235 14.73 19.23 -1.49
C ILE A 235 15.15 17.88 -0.93
N GLY A 236 16.40 17.52 -1.06
CA GLY A 236 17.00 16.36 -0.41
C GLY A 236 17.30 16.71 1.05
N VAL A 237 16.72 15.97 1.98
CA VAL A 237 16.86 16.21 3.42
C VAL A 237 17.23 14.94 4.16
N THR A 238 17.94 15.10 5.27
CA THR A 238 18.17 14.04 6.25
C THR A 238 17.31 14.28 7.47
N VAL A 239 16.59 13.27 7.92
CA VAL A 239 15.76 13.35 9.14
C VAL A 239 16.67 13.35 10.35
N THR A 240 16.48 14.33 11.25
CA THR A 240 17.22 14.43 12.54
C THR A 240 16.33 13.98 13.69
N GLY A 241 16.90 13.36 14.71
CA GLY A 241 16.17 12.83 15.88
C GLY A 241 16.35 11.33 16.04
N LYS A 242 15.36 10.63 16.59
CA LYS A 242 15.44 9.16 16.81
C LYS A 242 15.69 8.33 15.55
N ASN A 243 15.49 8.90 14.36
CA ASN A 243 15.70 8.27 13.04
C ASN A 243 16.82 9.00 12.26
N ILE A 244 17.97 9.18 12.88
CA ILE A 244 19.12 9.91 12.29
C ILE A 244 19.65 9.15 11.07
N GLY A 245 19.81 9.85 9.95
CA GLY A 245 20.58 9.41 8.78
C GLY A 245 19.78 8.98 7.55
N ASP A 246 18.45 8.96 7.59
CA ASP A 246 17.67 8.62 6.40
C ASP A 246 17.55 9.85 5.48
N LYS A 247 18.03 9.71 4.23
CA LYS A 247 17.83 10.72 3.19
C LYS A 247 16.40 10.63 2.67
N VAL A 248 15.70 11.75 2.67
CA VAL A 248 14.33 11.88 2.17
C VAL A 248 14.32 13.00 1.13
N TYR A 249 13.65 12.76 0.02
CA TYR A 249 13.43 13.77 -1.00
C TYR A 249 12.05 14.39 -0.84
N ILE A 250 12.02 15.69 -0.59
CA ILE A 250 10.78 16.47 -0.42
C ILE A 250 10.52 17.22 -1.72
N PRO A 251 9.48 16.88 -2.48
CA PRO A 251 9.12 17.66 -3.67
C PRO A 251 8.70 19.07 -3.25
N ARG A 252 9.14 20.07 -4.01
CA ARG A 252 8.75 21.47 -3.81
C ARG A 252 7.27 21.62 -4.19
N MET A 253 6.42 21.79 -3.16
CA MET A 253 5.00 22.07 -3.36
C MET A 253 4.70 23.48 -2.86
N ASN A 254 4.11 24.30 -3.72
CA ASN A 254 3.57 25.60 -3.30
C ASN A 254 2.28 25.36 -2.52
N LEU A 255 2.36 25.51 -1.20
CA LEU A 255 1.20 25.35 -0.33
C LEU A 255 0.43 26.67 -0.25
N ILE A 256 -0.73 26.71 -0.91
CA ILE A 256 -1.70 27.77 -0.71
C ILE A 256 -2.72 27.24 0.29
N PRO A 257 -2.89 27.85 1.47
CA PRO A 257 -3.95 27.45 2.41
C PRO A 257 -5.32 27.61 1.75
N SER A 258 -6.06 26.54 1.62
CA SER A 258 -7.33 26.51 0.90
C SER A 258 -8.51 27.17 1.61
N ASN A 259 -8.36 27.63 2.87
CA ASN A 259 -9.42 28.30 3.64
C ASN A 259 -8.82 29.13 4.79
N SER A 260 -7.97 30.08 4.49
CA SER A 260 -7.71 31.14 5.45
C SER A 260 -8.74 32.23 5.20
N GLY A 261 -9.64 32.49 6.17
CA GLY A 261 -10.50 33.68 6.18
C GLY A 261 -9.69 34.99 6.33
N LEU A 262 -8.45 34.97 5.90
CA LEU A 262 -7.52 36.09 5.91
C LEU A 262 -7.66 36.87 4.60
N PRO A 263 -7.67 38.23 4.68
CA PRO A 263 -7.83 39.09 3.51
C PRO A 263 -6.60 39.09 2.56
N PHE A 264 -5.61 38.24 2.79
CA PHE A 264 -4.39 38.11 1.98
C PHE A 264 -3.99 36.67 1.79
N LYS A 265 -3.42 36.34 0.65
CA LYS A 265 -2.88 35.01 0.34
C LYS A 265 -1.42 34.94 0.81
N LEU A 266 -1.17 34.12 1.83
CA LEU A 266 0.19 33.73 2.20
C LEU A 266 0.68 32.64 1.23
N GLN A 267 1.58 33.02 0.33
CA GLN A 267 2.29 32.07 -0.52
C GLN A 267 3.65 31.81 0.12
N ARG A 268 3.86 30.64 0.71
CA ARG A 268 5.19 30.18 1.07
C ARG A 268 5.86 29.60 -0.17
N ARG A 269 6.91 30.27 -0.59
CA ARG A 269 7.83 29.77 -1.61
C ARG A 269 8.88 28.86 -0.99
#